data_c8ec6dfdcc9b23501768859a6e5b2874
#
_entry.id   c8ec6dfdcc9b23501768859a6e5b2874
#
_cell.length_a   1.000
_cell.length_b   1.000
_cell.length_c   1.000
_cell.angle_alpha   90.00
_cell.angle_beta   90.00
_cell.angle_gamma   90.00
#
_symmetry.space_group_name_H-M   'P 1'
#
loop_
_entity.id
_entity.type
_entity.pdbx_description
1 polymer ?
#
loop_
_entity_poly.entity_id
_entity_poly.type
_entity_poly.pdbx_seq_one_letter_code
_entity_poly.pdbx_strand_id
1 'polypeptide(L)'
;VAGVERHRLGLFQVEFPEYTESYQAGDTVHAEGKAVSYAGVPVQGAKVQYTVRRKVAFWWMSYSWYWESGYIGSGQLNDVLYEGEAVTADDGTFKVEMPLIVPKSTNNRPMYYSFVVDADVTDVAGETHSGTMSLPLGTKPTALTCDLPQQVRADEMPKVTFMRCNAAGKPIAGQVKYRIDGGKWKECAANSQLSIVNSQLKSGEHRLE
;
A
#
# COMPACT_ATOMS: atom_id res chain seq x y z
N VAL A 1 -13.08 -21.64 42.13
CA VAL A 1 -11.71 -21.09 41.96
C VAL A 1 -11.64 -20.57 40.54
N ALA A 2 -11.84 -19.27 40.39
CA ALA A 2 -11.73 -18.59 39.07
C ALA A 2 -10.24 -18.47 38.74
N GLY A 3 -9.82 -19.11 37.63
CA GLY A 3 -8.50 -18.93 37.06
C GLY A 3 -8.40 -17.51 36.53
N VAL A 4 -7.54 -16.70 37.13
CA VAL A 4 -7.10 -15.43 36.59
C VAL A 4 -6.18 -15.77 35.44
N GLU A 5 -6.66 -15.69 34.19
CA GLU A 5 -5.79 -15.59 33.01
C GLU A 5 -4.97 -14.31 33.18
N ARG A 6 -3.75 -14.47 33.63
CA ARG A 6 -2.74 -13.40 33.49
C ARG A 6 -2.46 -13.28 31.98
N HIS A 7 -3.07 -12.30 31.35
CA HIS A 7 -2.49 -11.79 30.10
C HIS A 7 -1.04 -11.40 30.41
N ARG A 8 -0.10 -12.26 30.01
CA ARG A 8 1.31 -11.84 29.92
C ARG A 8 1.35 -10.70 28.91
N LEU A 9 1.45 -9.48 29.41
CA LEU A 9 1.87 -8.37 28.59
C LEU A 9 3.23 -8.78 28.03
N GLY A 10 3.33 -8.86 26.70
CA GLY A 10 4.58 -9.21 26.04
C GLY A 10 5.73 -8.37 26.59
N LEU A 11 6.92 -8.94 26.73
CA LEU A 11 8.05 -8.26 27.33
C LEU A 11 8.67 -7.22 26.41
N PHE A 12 8.46 -7.35 25.08
CA PHE A 12 9.00 -6.45 24.08
C PHE A 12 8.07 -6.27 22.88
N GLN A 13 8.40 -5.32 22.03
CA GLN A 13 7.69 -5.04 20.78
C GLN A 13 8.68 -5.04 19.61
N VAL A 14 8.18 -5.33 18.41
CA VAL A 14 8.93 -5.31 17.15
C VAL A 14 8.37 -4.21 16.29
N GLU A 15 9.21 -3.25 15.94
CA GLU A 15 8.82 -2.06 15.19
C GLU A 15 9.62 -1.95 13.90
N PHE A 16 8.98 -1.44 12.86
CA PHE A 16 9.65 -0.97 11.66
C PHE A 16 9.41 0.53 11.53
N PRO A 17 10.46 1.34 11.46
CA PRO A 17 10.32 2.77 11.17
C PRO A 17 9.77 2.97 9.76
N GLU A 18 9.18 4.15 9.49
CA GLU A 18 8.73 4.50 8.16
C GLU A 18 9.90 4.49 7.17
N TYR A 19 9.77 3.72 6.09
CA TYR A 19 10.79 3.69 5.03
C TYR A 19 10.68 4.95 4.16
N THR A 20 11.71 5.77 4.17
CA THR A 20 11.71 7.09 3.51
C THR A 20 12.52 7.15 2.23
N GLU A 21 13.36 6.15 1.95
CA GLU A 21 14.17 6.11 0.74
C GLU A 21 13.31 5.86 -0.50
N SER A 22 13.80 6.27 -1.65
CA SER A 22 13.16 5.98 -2.93
C SER A 22 13.44 4.54 -3.36
N TYR A 23 12.46 3.89 -3.96
CA TYR A 23 12.57 2.53 -4.47
C TYR A 23 11.77 2.37 -5.76
N GLN A 24 12.14 1.38 -6.56
CA GLN A 24 11.48 1.05 -7.83
C GLN A 24 11.41 -0.47 -8.02
N ALA A 25 10.65 -0.89 -9.05
CA ALA A 25 10.54 -2.30 -9.40
C ALA A 25 11.91 -2.90 -9.79
N GLY A 26 12.23 -4.03 -9.21
CA GLY A 26 13.50 -4.74 -9.39
C GLY A 26 14.56 -4.42 -8.34
N ASP A 27 14.36 -3.43 -7.50
CA ASP A 27 15.25 -3.14 -6.39
C ASP A 27 15.14 -4.22 -5.29
N THR A 28 16.19 -4.35 -4.49
CA THR A 28 16.13 -5.01 -3.18
C THR A 28 16.23 -3.93 -2.11
N VAL A 29 15.16 -3.74 -1.37
CA VAL A 29 15.11 -2.81 -0.25
C VAL A 29 15.72 -3.47 0.98
N HIS A 30 16.64 -2.79 1.63
CA HIS A 30 17.19 -3.17 2.92
C HIS A 30 16.48 -2.35 4.00
N ALA A 31 15.46 -2.92 4.62
CA ALA A 31 14.75 -2.28 5.71
C ALA A 31 15.34 -2.67 7.05
N GLU A 32 15.22 -1.78 8.03
CA GLU A 32 15.69 -2.01 9.39
C GLU A 32 14.47 -2.11 10.32
N GLY A 33 14.40 -3.21 11.07
CA GLY A 33 13.46 -3.39 12.16
C GLY A 33 14.17 -3.25 13.51
N LYS A 34 13.39 -3.07 14.57
CA LYS A 34 13.92 -2.93 15.93
C LYS A 34 13.07 -3.71 16.93
N ALA A 35 13.72 -4.49 17.78
CA ALA A 35 13.10 -5.17 18.91
C ALA A 35 13.50 -4.46 20.21
N VAL A 36 12.51 -3.98 20.95
CA VAL A 36 12.73 -3.19 22.18
C VAL A 36 11.69 -3.55 23.24
N SER A 37 12.15 -3.69 24.49
CA SER A 37 11.23 -3.91 25.61
C SER A 37 10.35 -2.68 25.85
N TYR A 38 9.20 -2.87 26.52
CA TYR A 38 8.34 -1.74 26.90
C TYR A 38 9.02 -0.73 27.85
N ALA A 39 10.13 -1.12 28.46
CA ALA A 39 10.98 -0.23 29.26
C ALA A 39 12.05 0.48 28.42
N GLY A 40 12.06 0.30 27.07
CA GLY A 40 13.01 0.94 26.16
C GLY A 40 14.38 0.23 26.08
N VAL A 41 14.53 -0.96 26.66
CA VAL A 41 15.79 -1.73 26.60
C VAL A 41 15.82 -2.54 25.30
N PRO A 42 16.93 -2.46 24.52
CA PRO A 42 17.09 -3.28 23.30
C PRO A 42 17.07 -4.77 23.59
N VAL A 43 16.41 -5.54 22.71
CA VAL A 43 16.45 -7.01 22.74
C VAL A 43 17.61 -7.47 21.86
N GLN A 44 18.71 -7.89 22.52
CA GLN A 44 19.96 -8.25 21.85
C GLN A 44 20.03 -9.76 21.58
N GLY A 45 20.67 -10.15 20.49
CA GLY A 45 20.94 -11.54 20.16
C GLY A 45 19.69 -12.40 19.90
N ALA A 46 18.54 -11.77 19.71
CA ALA A 46 17.29 -12.47 19.41
C ALA A 46 17.32 -12.99 17.96
N LYS A 47 16.77 -14.20 17.78
CA LYS A 47 16.60 -14.79 16.44
C LYS A 47 15.43 -14.12 15.73
N VAL A 48 15.66 -13.65 14.51
CA VAL A 48 14.64 -13.07 13.63
C VAL A 48 14.41 -14.02 12.47
N GLN A 49 13.15 -14.42 12.25
CA GLN A 49 12.71 -15.09 11.03
C GLN A 49 11.73 -14.19 10.33
N TYR A 50 11.90 -13.97 9.03
CA TYR A 50 11.01 -13.09 8.30
C TYR A 50 10.60 -13.64 6.94
N THR A 51 9.39 -13.29 6.53
CA THR A 51 8.80 -13.66 5.25
C THR A 51 8.42 -12.41 4.48
N VAL A 52 8.86 -12.32 3.23
CA VAL A 52 8.49 -11.25 2.31
C VAL A 52 7.41 -11.75 1.37
N ARG A 53 6.26 -11.07 1.35
CA ARG A 53 5.12 -11.40 0.50
C ARG A 53 4.78 -10.24 -0.42
N ARG A 54 4.35 -10.58 -1.64
CA ARG A 54 3.75 -9.62 -2.56
C ARG A 54 2.24 -9.84 -2.61
N LYS A 55 1.48 -8.82 -2.26
CA LYS A 55 0.02 -8.81 -2.34
C LYS A 55 -0.41 -7.83 -3.42
N VAL A 56 -1.45 -8.14 -4.19
CA VAL A 56 -2.06 -7.14 -5.08
C VAL A 56 -2.73 -6.08 -4.20
N ALA A 57 -2.39 -4.82 -4.45
CA ALA A 57 -2.93 -3.69 -3.71
C ALA A 57 -4.01 -2.98 -4.53
N PHE A 58 -5.15 -2.73 -3.91
CA PHE A 58 -6.30 -2.06 -4.52
C PHE A 58 -6.63 -0.72 -3.85
N TRP A 59 -5.64 -0.04 -3.32
CA TRP A 59 -5.82 1.19 -2.56
C TRP A 59 -6.47 2.35 -3.36
N TRP A 60 -6.54 2.24 -4.69
CA TRP A 60 -7.21 3.22 -5.58
C TRP A 60 -8.59 2.77 -6.06
N MET A 61 -9.04 1.58 -5.74
CA MET A 61 -10.33 1.06 -6.21
C MET A 61 -11.39 1.18 -5.13
N SER A 62 -12.58 1.64 -5.51
CA SER A 62 -13.74 1.45 -4.65
C SER A 62 -14.08 -0.04 -4.53
N TYR A 63 -14.50 -0.44 -3.36
CA TYR A 63 -14.81 -1.85 -3.04
C TYR A 63 -15.83 -2.50 -3.99
N SER A 64 -16.79 -1.73 -4.56
CA SER A 64 -17.79 -2.24 -5.47
C SER A 64 -17.24 -2.67 -6.84
N TRP A 65 -16.23 -1.95 -7.36
CA TRP A 65 -15.61 -2.29 -8.64
C TRP A 65 -14.81 -3.60 -8.56
N TYR A 66 -14.30 -3.93 -7.39
CA TYR A 66 -13.56 -5.15 -7.12
C TYR A 66 -14.38 -6.42 -7.37
N TRP A 67 -15.66 -6.44 -6.99
CA TRP A 67 -16.56 -7.57 -7.17
C TRP A 67 -17.11 -7.70 -8.59
N GLU A 68 -17.36 -6.60 -9.27
CA GLU A 68 -17.92 -6.61 -10.62
C GLU A 68 -16.89 -6.98 -11.69
N SER A 69 -15.60 -6.72 -11.47
CA SER A 69 -14.58 -6.90 -12.51
C SER A 69 -14.12 -8.35 -12.70
N GLY A 70 -14.46 -9.29 -11.83
CA GLY A 70 -14.01 -10.68 -11.90
C GLY A 70 -12.48 -10.84 -11.94
N TYR A 71 -11.74 -9.79 -11.53
CA TYR A 71 -10.33 -9.56 -11.85
C TYR A 71 -9.34 -10.34 -10.97
N ILE A 72 -9.85 -11.14 -10.04
CA ILE A 72 -8.99 -11.91 -9.14
C ILE A 72 -8.93 -13.34 -9.61
N GLY A 73 -7.92 -13.64 -10.40
CA GLY A 73 -7.38 -14.98 -10.44
C GLY A 73 -6.84 -15.30 -9.05
N SER A 74 -7.43 -16.26 -8.40
CA SER A 74 -7.19 -16.65 -6.99
C SER A 74 -5.75 -17.09 -6.67
N GLY A 75 -4.85 -17.10 -7.65
CA GLY A 75 -3.47 -17.56 -7.53
C GLY A 75 -2.39 -16.47 -7.40
N GLN A 76 -2.72 -15.19 -7.55
CA GLN A 76 -1.73 -14.10 -7.55
C GLN A 76 -1.82 -13.13 -6.37
N LEU A 77 -2.66 -13.44 -5.37
CA LEU A 77 -3.02 -12.47 -4.32
C LEU A 77 -2.02 -12.39 -3.17
N ASN A 78 -1.15 -13.37 -3.00
CA ASN A 78 -0.25 -13.44 -1.83
C ASN A 78 0.95 -14.35 -2.11
N ASP A 79 1.85 -13.91 -2.97
CA ASP A 79 3.05 -14.68 -3.31
C ASP A 79 4.12 -14.49 -2.24
N VAL A 80 4.65 -15.57 -1.70
CA VAL A 80 5.90 -15.55 -0.92
C VAL A 80 7.06 -15.38 -1.90
N LEU A 81 7.82 -14.28 -1.73
CA LEU A 81 8.96 -13.96 -2.59
C LEU A 81 10.29 -14.39 -1.98
N TYR A 82 10.39 -14.29 -0.66
CA TYR A 82 11.63 -14.53 0.06
C TYR A 82 11.36 -14.87 1.52
N GLU A 83 12.19 -15.73 2.08
CA GLU A 83 12.25 -16.03 3.52
C GLU A 83 13.69 -15.86 3.96
N GLY A 84 13.88 -15.21 5.10
CA GLY A 84 15.22 -14.91 5.59
C GLY A 84 15.32 -15.03 7.11
N GLU A 85 16.56 -15.06 7.57
CA GLU A 85 16.89 -15.06 8.99
C GLU A 85 17.87 -13.92 9.29
N ALA A 86 17.76 -13.35 10.47
CA ALA A 86 18.68 -12.35 11.00
C ALA A 86 18.82 -12.53 12.51
N VAL A 87 19.71 -11.75 13.11
CA VAL A 87 19.89 -11.68 14.56
C VAL A 87 19.89 -10.22 14.95
N THR A 88 19.22 -9.87 16.04
CA THR A 88 19.23 -8.50 16.54
C THR A 88 20.61 -8.10 17.05
N ALA A 89 21.05 -6.92 16.68
CA ALA A 89 22.31 -6.30 17.13
C ALA A 89 22.22 -5.83 18.60
N ASP A 90 23.31 -5.26 19.12
CA ASP A 90 23.39 -4.77 20.51
C ASP A 90 22.39 -3.65 20.82
N ASP A 91 21.99 -2.88 19.82
CA ASP A 91 20.97 -1.83 19.91
C ASP A 91 19.54 -2.31 19.62
N GLY A 92 19.38 -3.65 19.44
CA GLY A 92 18.10 -4.29 19.13
C GLY A 92 17.67 -4.19 17.68
N THR A 93 18.48 -3.62 16.79
CA THR A 93 18.16 -3.51 15.37
C THR A 93 18.45 -4.81 14.62
N PHE A 94 17.70 -5.05 13.53
CA PHE A 94 17.94 -6.15 12.59
C PHE A 94 17.62 -5.69 11.17
N LYS A 95 18.24 -6.31 10.17
CA LYS A 95 18.04 -5.98 8.77
C LYS A 95 17.25 -7.08 8.07
N VAL A 96 16.33 -6.66 7.22
CA VAL A 96 15.56 -7.54 6.35
C VAL A 96 15.78 -7.15 4.89
N GLU A 97 15.86 -8.13 4.02
CA GLU A 97 15.98 -7.93 2.57
C GLU A 97 14.61 -8.14 1.93
N MET A 98 14.14 -7.16 1.19
CA MET A 98 12.87 -7.19 0.50
C MET A 98 13.08 -7.01 -1.00
N PRO A 99 13.11 -8.10 -1.79
CA PRO A 99 13.18 -8.00 -3.24
C PRO A 99 11.85 -7.52 -3.81
N LEU A 100 11.85 -6.40 -4.53
CA LEU A 100 10.67 -5.79 -5.13
C LEU A 100 10.40 -6.39 -6.54
N ILE A 101 10.16 -7.70 -6.60
CA ILE A 101 9.92 -8.43 -7.84
C ILE A 101 8.48 -8.22 -8.29
N VAL A 102 8.32 -7.50 -9.41
CA VAL A 102 7.03 -7.22 -10.04
C VAL A 102 6.85 -8.11 -11.26
N PRO A 103 5.71 -8.79 -11.44
CA PRO A 103 5.43 -9.57 -12.64
C PRO A 103 5.40 -8.70 -13.89
N LYS A 104 5.87 -9.23 -15.00
CA LYS A 104 5.71 -8.57 -16.31
C LYS A 104 4.23 -8.48 -16.65
N SER A 105 3.72 -7.28 -16.87
CA SER A 105 2.34 -7.08 -17.31
C SER A 105 2.19 -7.53 -18.77
N THR A 106 1.27 -8.45 -19.01
CA THR A 106 0.98 -8.97 -20.36
C THR A 106 0.04 -8.06 -21.16
N ASN A 107 -0.67 -7.14 -20.51
CA ASN A 107 -1.76 -6.34 -21.10
C ASN A 107 -1.57 -4.82 -20.95
N ASN A 108 -0.37 -4.38 -20.61
CA ASN A 108 0.00 -2.97 -20.39
C ASN A 108 -0.89 -2.21 -19.36
N ARG A 109 -1.70 -2.92 -18.58
CA ARG A 109 -2.52 -2.31 -17.53
C ARG A 109 -1.66 -2.02 -16.30
N PRO A 110 -1.85 -0.87 -15.64
CA PRO A 110 -1.17 -0.59 -14.39
C PRO A 110 -1.65 -1.57 -13.31
N MET A 111 -0.70 -2.18 -12.62
CA MET A 111 -0.93 -3.01 -11.46
C MET A 111 -0.21 -2.41 -10.26
N TYR A 112 -0.76 -2.61 -9.08
CA TYR A 112 -0.18 -2.12 -7.84
C TYR A 112 -0.08 -3.26 -6.85
N TYR A 113 1.01 -3.25 -6.10
CA TYR A 113 1.34 -4.28 -5.14
C TYR A 113 1.64 -3.66 -3.79
N SER A 114 1.40 -4.41 -2.75
CA SER A 114 1.93 -4.18 -1.42
C SER A 114 2.94 -5.28 -1.13
N PHE A 115 4.19 -4.91 -0.95
CA PHE A 115 5.24 -5.80 -0.49
C PHE A 115 5.24 -5.76 1.03
N VAL A 116 4.98 -6.89 1.65
CA VAL A 116 4.81 -7.02 3.10
C VAL A 116 5.92 -7.87 3.65
N VAL A 117 6.59 -7.38 4.68
CA VAL A 117 7.48 -8.16 5.54
C VAL A 117 6.76 -8.47 6.83
N ASP A 118 6.65 -9.74 7.16
CA ASP A 118 6.24 -10.23 8.47
C ASP A 118 7.50 -10.80 9.14
N ALA A 119 7.91 -10.23 10.28
CA ALA A 119 9.12 -10.65 11.01
C ALA A 119 8.74 -11.11 12.42
N ASP A 120 9.16 -12.33 12.75
CA ASP A 120 9.03 -12.95 14.07
C ASP A 120 10.37 -12.88 14.78
N VAL A 121 10.43 -12.21 15.91
CA VAL A 121 11.62 -12.08 16.75
C VAL A 121 11.46 -12.93 18.00
N THR A 122 12.38 -13.88 18.18
CA THR A 122 12.40 -14.78 19.36
C THR A 122 13.62 -14.45 20.23
N ASP A 123 13.38 -14.06 21.46
CA ASP A 123 14.44 -13.73 22.42
C ASP A 123 15.12 -15.00 22.97
N VAL A 124 16.15 -14.80 23.78
CA VAL A 124 16.92 -15.88 24.42
C VAL A 124 16.09 -16.68 25.44
N ALA A 125 14.99 -16.15 25.93
CA ALA A 125 14.05 -16.83 26.82
C ALA A 125 12.99 -17.64 26.06
N GLY A 126 12.98 -17.55 24.71
CA GLY A 126 12.03 -18.25 23.85
C GLY A 126 10.70 -17.50 23.69
N GLU A 127 10.62 -16.24 24.08
CA GLU A 127 9.45 -15.40 23.82
C GLU A 127 9.51 -14.84 22.40
N THR A 128 8.37 -14.92 21.66
CA THR A 128 8.29 -14.48 20.26
C THR A 128 7.28 -13.35 20.11
N HIS A 129 7.69 -12.28 19.43
CA HIS A 129 6.84 -11.18 19.02
C HIS A 129 7.02 -10.88 17.55
N SER A 130 5.94 -10.41 16.91
CA SER A 130 5.92 -10.14 15.48
C SER A 130 5.84 -8.65 15.19
N GLY A 131 6.50 -8.23 14.12
CA GLY A 131 6.37 -6.90 13.53
C GLY A 131 6.11 -7.01 12.02
N THR A 132 5.39 -6.04 11.48
CA THR A 132 5.06 -6.02 10.05
C THR A 132 5.36 -4.65 9.46
N MET A 133 5.90 -4.63 8.25
CA MET A 133 5.99 -3.42 7.42
C MET A 133 5.44 -3.68 6.04
N SER A 134 5.04 -2.62 5.34
CA SER A 134 4.61 -2.74 3.95
C SER A 134 5.07 -1.57 3.11
N LEU A 135 5.46 -1.87 1.85
CA LEU A 135 5.81 -0.87 0.85
C LEU A 135 4.89 -1.01 -0.37
N PRO A 136 4.14 0.02 -0.75
CA PRO A 136 3.36 0.03 -1.97
C PRO A 136 4.25 0.26 -3.18
N LEU A 137 4.01 -0.49 -4.28
CA LEU A 137 4.73 -0.30 -5.53
C LEU A 137 3.85 -0.59 -6.74
N GLY A 138 3.71 0.41 -7.64
CA GLY A 138 3.04 0.26 -8.92
C GLY A 138 3.98 -0.19 -10.03
N THR A 139 3.42 -0.86 -11.04
CA THR A 139 4.15 -1.21 -12.28
C THR A 139 4.40 -0.01 -13.19
N LYS A 140 3.75 1.12 -12.93
CA LYS A 140 3.91 2.39 -13.64
C LYS A 140 4.41 3.47 -12.67
N PRO A 141 5.22 4.41 -13.13
CA PRO A 141 5.79 5.46 -12.27
C PRO A 141 4.73 6.40 -11.70
N THR A 142 3.58 6.49 -12.36
CA THR A 142 2.44 7.33 -11.96
C THR A 142 1.13 6.60 -12.11
N ALA A 143 0.24 6.85 -11.15
CA ALA A 143 -1.17 6.47 -11.19
C ALA A 143 -2.05 7.71 -11.23
N LEU A 144 -3.11 7.65 -12.01
CA LEU A 144 -4.18 8.64 -12.02
C LEU A 144 -5.49 7.94 -11.69
N THR A 145 -6.17 8.42 -10.67
CA THR A 145 -7.50 7.96 -10.27
C THR A 145 -8.46 9.12 -10.18
N CYS A 146 -9.73 8.84 -10.27
CA CYS A 146 -10.78 9.85 -10.19
C CYS A 146 -11.83 9.39 -9.18
N ASP A 147 -12.10 10.23 -8.20
CA ASP A 147 -13.23 10.04 -7.30
C ASP A 147 -14.44 10.75 -7.90
N LEU A 148 -15.35 9.97 -8.49
CA LEU A 148 -16.54 10.44 -9.18
C LEU A 148 -17.76 9.66 -8.70
N PRO A 149 -18.85 10.33 -8.27
CA PRO A 149 -20.10 9.65 -7.97
C PRO A 149 -20.68 8.98 -9.23
N GLN A 150 -21.19 7.76 -9.08
CA GLN A 150 -21.79 7.01 -10.19
C GLN A 150 -23.07 7.65 -10.72
N GLN A 151 -23.81 8.35 -9.86
CA GLN A 151 -25.04 9.04 -10.22
C GLN A 151 -25.01 10.46 -9.64
N VAL A 152 -25.39 11.41 -10.45
CA VAL A 152 -25.45 12.83 -10.10
C VAL A 152 -26.75 13.41 -10.59
N ARG A 153 -27.43 14.19 -9.77
CA ARG A 153 -28.65 14.92 -10.17
C ARG A 153 -28.27 16.07 -11.11
N ALA A 154 -29.15 16.39 -12.04
CA ALA A 154 -28.90 17.46 -13.02
C ALA A 154 -28.77 18.86 -12.38
N ASP A 155 -29.35 19.04 -11.19
CA ASP A 155 -29.31 20.29 -10.42
C ASP A 155 -28.10 20.37 -9.44
N GLU A 156 -27.27 19.33 -9.36
CA GLU A 156 -26.11 19.28 -8.49
C GLU A 156 -24.82 19.53 -9.28
N MET A 157 -23.82 20.14 -8.64
CA MET A 157 -22.47 20.24 -9.16
C MET A 157 -21.60 19.19 -8.47
N PRO A 158 -21.31 18.05 -9.12
CA PRO A 158 -20.48 17.03 -8.51
C PRO A 158 -19.07 17.57 -8.26
N LYS A 159 -18.58 17.25 -7.08
CA LYS A 159 -17.18 17.50 -6.73
C LYS A 159 -16.38 16.27 -7.15
N VAL A 160 -15.35 16.50 -7.91
CA VAL A 160 -14.48 15.46 -8.47
C VAL A 160 -13.04 15.74 -8.06
N THR A 161 -12.33 14.72 -7.67
CA THR A 161 -10.89 14.83 -7.40
C THR A 161 -10.13 13.88 -8.30
N PHE A 162 -9.24 14.43 -9.11
CA PHE A 162 -8.27 13.63 -9.85
C PHE A 162 -7.03 13.44 -8.98
N MET A 163 -6.84 12.24 -8.46
CA MET A 163 -5.69 11.91 -7.63
C MET A 163 -4.55 11.40 -8.50
N ARG A 164 -3.42 12.07 -8.48
CA ARG A 164 -2.18 11.66 -9.14
C ARG A 164 -1.16 11.27 -8.09
N CYS A 165 -0.70 10.02 -8.16
CA CYS A 165 0.24 9.45 -7.21
C CYS A 165 1.47 8.89 -7.94
N ASN A 166 2.60 8.79 -7.23
CA ASN A 166 3.76 8.04 -7.71
C ASN A 166 3.54 6.53 -7.55
N ALA A 167 4.51 5.71 -7.97
CA ALA A 167 4.46 4.25 -7.85
C ALA A 167 4.30 3.77 -6.38
N ALA A 168 4.76 4.55 -5.43
CA ALA A 168 4.63 4.29 -3.99
C ALA A 168 3.31 4.81 -3.37
N GLY A 169 2.35 5.26 -4.19
CA GLY A 169 1.07 5.76 -3.70
C GLY A 169 1.09 7.16 -3.08
N LYS A 170 2.25 7.83 -3.05
CA LYS A 170 2.36 9.20 -2.51
C LYS A 170 1.81 10.22 -3.54
N PRO A 171 0.96 11.18 -3.12
CA PRO A 171 0.47 12.21 -4.01
C PRO A 171 1.60 13.05 -4.62
N ILE A 172 1.53 13.30 -5.94
CA ILE A 172 2.49 14.14 -6.64
C ILE A 172 1.78 15.27 -7.39
N ALA A 173 2.34 16.45 -7.33
CA ALA A 173 1.81 17.62 -8.03
C ALA A 173 1.82 17.44 -9.54
N GLY A 174 0.97 18.18 -10.24
CA GLY A 174 0.93 18.24 -11.71
C GLY A 174 -0.42 18.65 -12.22
N GLN A 175 -0.53 18.69 -13.55
CA GLN A 175 -1.78 19.01 -14.26
C GLN A 175 -2.43 17.73 -14.77
N VAL A 176 -3.75 17.71 -14.75
CA VAL A 176 -4.60 16.67 -15.34
C VAL A 176 -5.44 17.29 -16.42
N LYS A 177 -5.53 16.63 -17.58
CA LYS A 177 -6.45 16.98 -18.64
C LYS A 177 -7.64 16.06 -18.60
N TYR A 178 -8.81 16.62 -18.72
CA TYR A 178 -10.07 15.86 -18.76
C TYR A 178 -11.02 16.44 -19.80
N ARG A 179 -11.93 15.61 -20.26
CA ARG A 179 -13.06 16.03 -21.10
C ARG A 179 -14.30 15.17 -20.82
N ILE A 180 -15.46 15.66 -21.17
CA ILE A 180 -16.73 14.96 -21.04
C ILE A 180 -17.29 14.74 -22.45
N ASP A 181 -17.72 13.51 -22.75
CA ASP A 181 -18.35 13.11 -24.02
C ASP A 181 -17.57 13.52 -25.28
N GLY A 182 -16.25 13.41 -25.25
CA GLY A 182 -15.43 13.80 -26.40
C GLY A 182 -15.36 15.30 -26.65
N GLY A 183 -15.86 16.14 -25.74
CA GLY A 183 -15.83 17.59 -25.84
C GLY A 183 -14.42 18.19 -25.76
N LYS A 184 -14.31 19.49 -25.52
CA LYS A 184 -13.01 20.17 -25.40
C LYS A 184 -12.26 19.71 -24.16
N TRP A 185 -10.96 19.51 -24.31
CA TRP A 185 -10.07 19.25 -23.19
C TRP A 185 -10.01 20.46 -22.25
N LYS A 186 -10.13 20.17 -20.96
CA LYS A 186 -9.96 21.13 -19.86
C LYS A 186 -8.78 20.69 -19.02
N GLU A 187 -8.16 21.59 -18.30
CA GLU A 187 -7.04 21.32 -17.41
C GLU A 187 -7.39 21.69 -15.98
N CYS A 188 -6.91 20.90 -15.02
CA CYS A 188 -6.99 21.20 -13.60
C CYS A 188 -5.74 20.71 -12.87
N ALA A 189 -5.51 21.23 -11.67
CA ALA A 189 -4.45 20.74 -10.82
C ALA A 189 -4.81 19.35 -10.27
N ALA A 190 -3.85 18.44 -10.27
CA ALA A 190 -4.00 17.14 -9.61
C ALA A 190 -4.13 17.31 -8.09
N ASN A 191 -4.76 16.34 -7.43
CA ASN A 191 -4.96 16.29 -5.98
C ASN A 191 -5.73 17.47 -5.39
N SER A 192 -6.50 18.16 -6.23
CA SER A 192 -7.39 19.25 -5.82
C SER A 192 -8.82 18.94 -6.22
N GLN A 193 -9.76 19.42 -5.41
CA GLN A 193 -11.18 19.23 -5.66
C GLN A 193 -11.64 20.19 -6.76
N LEU A 194 -12.33 19.66 -7.75
CA LEU A 194 -12.91 20.38 -8.87
C LEU A 194 -14.43 20.22 -8.86
N SER A 195 -15.17 21.31 -9.07
CA SER A 195 -16.60 21.23 -9.33
C SER A 195 -16.85 21.15 -10.84
N ILE A 196 -17.51 20.08 -11.27
CA ILE A 196 -17.90 19.92 -12.67
C ILE A 196 -19.28 20.55 -12.86
N VAL A 197 -19.33 21.55 -13.77
CA VAL A 197 -20.62 22.16 -14.16
C VAL A 197 -21.33 21.21 -15.12
N ASN A 198 -22.41 20.60 -14.65
CA ASN A 198 -23.22 19.64 -15.41
C ASN A 198 -24.48 20.26 -16.03
N SER A 199 -24.76 21.55 -15.81
CA SER A 199 -25.96 22.25 -16.30
C SER A 199 -26.16 22.23 -17.83
N GLN A 200 -25.14 21.83 -18.58
CA GLN A 200 -25.19 21.68 -20.04
C GLN A 200 -25.32 20.23 -20.49
N LEU A 201 -25.24 19.26 -19.57
CA LEU A 201 -25.38 17.84 -19.86
C LEU A 201 -26.87 17.47 -19.88
N LYS A 202 -27.24 16.65 -20.85
CA LYS A 202 -28.61 16.09 -20.93
C LYS A 202 -28.73 14.96 -19.88
N SER A 203 -29.97 14.55 -19.58
CA SER A 203 -30.18 13.34 -18.79
C SER A 203 -29.68 12.11 -19.56
N GLY A 204 -28.89 11.25 -18.92
CA GLY A 204 -28.34 10.03 -19.52
C GLY A 204 -26.95 9.70 -19.03
N GLU A 205 -26.31 8.74 -19.69
CA GLU A 205 -24.92 8.37 -19.40
C GLU A 205 -23.95 9.36 -20.04
N HIS A 206 -22.94 9.75 -19.27
CA HIS A 206 -21.87 10.61 -19.71
C HIS A 206 -20.52 9.98 -19.43
N ARG A 207 -19.57 10.17 -20.35
CA ARG A 207 -18.23 9.63 -20.24
C ARG A 207 -17.22 10.72 -19.87
N LEU A 208 -16.57 10.54 -18.73
CA LEU A 208 -15.40 11.31 -18.33
C LEU A 208 -14.12 10.61 -18.83
N GLU A 209 -13.29 11.35 -19.57
CA GLU A 209 -12.00 10.87 -20.09
C GLU A 209 -10.85 11.72 -19.55
#